data_c4deab5492654764f6e2d206c784e110
#
_entry.id   c4deab5492654764f6e2d206c784e110
#
_cell.length_a   1.000
_cell.length_b   1.000
_cell.length_c   1.000
_cell.angle_alpha   90.00
_cell.angle_beta   90.00
_cell.angle_gamma   90.00
#
_symmetry.space_group_name_H-M   'P 1'
#
loop_
_entity.id
_entity.type
_entity.pdbx_description
1 polymer ?
#
loop_
_entity_poly.entity_id
_entity_poly.type
_entity_poly.pdbx_seq_one_letter_code
_entity_poly.pdbx_strand_id
1 'polypeptide(L)'
;MGSVAGSKGDEDFVKVRSSKLYLSCVLEIAVLVFFSTLASSQDRNAYRPLFNGRDLSGWQQVGPGKFAIEDGLLKTEGGMGLLWYTREKFGHATIRVVFKLTSTEADSGVFIRIPQKPTEPWMPINKGYEVEIGDWPDDYSCTGVIYTFSKALARPIKPIGEWNTMEITIDGPKTVVYLNGVKVTDYREGQPVPPRRGEGGEPQAGPREVSGYIGLQNHPGSEVYFKEVSARRLR
;
A
#
# COMPACT_ATOMS: atom_id res chain seq x y z
N MET A 1 -24.63 83.73 -37.04
CA MET A 1 -25.63 82.88 -36.44
C MET A 1 -25.36 81.46 -36.87
N GLY A 2 -24.69 80.65 -36.06
CA GLY A 2 -24.35 79.25 -36.36
C GLY A 2 -24.55 78.42 -35.12
N SER A 3 -25.50 77.53 -35.20
CA SER A 3 -25.86 76.60 -34.18
C SER A 3 -24.86 75.41 -34.19
N VAL A 4 -24.22 75.08 -33.04
CA VAL A 4 -23.39 73.92 -32.87
C VAL A 4 -24.27 72.81 -32.32
N ALA A 5 -24.43 71.71 -33.08
CA ALA A 5 -25.07 70.48 -32.64
C ALA A 5 -24.02 69.55 -31.97
N GLY A 6 -24.17 69.35 -30.70
CA GLY A 6 -23.28 68.47 -29.93
C GLY A 6 -23.57 66.99 -30.24
N SER A 7 -22.53 66.25 -30.49
CA SER A 7 -22.52 64.82 -30.76
C SER A 7 -22.80 64.01 -29.47
N LYS A 8 -23.94 63.36 -29.42
CA LYS A 8 -24.39 62.47 -28.30
C LYS A 8 -24.01 60.99 -28.52
N GLY A 9 -23.06 60.74 -29.48
CA GLY A 9 -22.79 59.37 -29.95
C GLY A 9 -21.63 58.62 -29.26
N ASP A 10 -20.73 59.30 -28.58
CA ASP A 10 -19.46 58.70 -28.14
C ASP A 10 -19.51 58.14 -26.74
N GLU A 11 -20.39 58.57 -25.85
CA GLU A 11 -20.45 58.04 -24.47
C GLU A 11 -21.09 56.68 -24.38
N ASP A 12 -22.06 56.33 -25.23
CA ASP A 12 -22.73 55.03 -25.21
C ASP A 12 -21.86 53.90 -25.77
N PHE A 13 -20.93 54.21 -26.70
CA PHE A 13 -20.03 53.21 -27.31
C PHE A 13 -18.92 52.77 -26.35
N VAL A 14 -18.45 53.66 -25.49
CA VAL A 14 -17.42 53.35 -24.49
C VAL A 14 -17.99 52.50 -23.36
N LYS A 15 -19.24 52.75 -22.93
CA LYS A 15 -19.91 51.99 -21.86
C LYS A 15 -20.20 50.53 -22.25
N VAL A 16 -20.62 50.29 -23.49
CA VAL A 16 -20.93 48.94 -23.99
C VAL A 16 -19.65 48.10 -24.16
N ARG A 17 -18.53 48.73 -24.56
CA ARG A 17 -17.24 48.02 -24.72
C ARG A 17 -16.63 47.63 -23.37
N SER A 18 -16.75 48.48 -22.36
CA SER A 18 -16.26 48.23 -21.02
C SER A 18 -17.04 47.05 -20.34
N SER A 19 -18.38 47.03 -20.46
CA SER A 19 -19.19 45.98 -19.84
C SER A 19 -18.94 44.58 -20.45
N LYS A 20 -18.68 44.47 -21.74
CA LYS A 20 -18.31 43.20 -22.41
C LYS A 20 -16.95 42.68 -21.98
N LEU A 21 -15.99 43.59 -21.74
CA LEU A 21 -14.65 43.24 -21.29
C LEU A 21 -14.69 42.68 -19.84
N TYR A 22 -15.43 43.33 -18.94
CA TYR A 22 -15.60 42.86 -17.56
C TYR A 22 -16.32 41.51 -17.49
N LEU A 23 -17.35 41.29 -18.32
CA LEU A 23 -18.09 40.06 -18.36
C LEU A 23 -17.22 38.89 -18.86
N SER A 24 -16.34 39.11 -19.85
CA SER A 24 -15.40 38.11 -20.36
C SER A 24 -14.36 37.75 -19.32
N CYS A 25 -13.75 38.73 -18.64
CA CYS A 25 -12.75 38.45 -17.58
C CYS A 25 -13.35 37.73 -16.38
N VAL A 26 -14.58 38.03 -15.98
CA VAL A 26 -15.26 37.35 -14.87
C VAL A 26 -15.57 35.90 -15.23
N LEU A 27 -15.94 35.62 -16.48
CA LEU A 27 -16.23 34.28 -16.97
C LEU A 27 -14.96 33.44 -17.03
N GLU A 28 -13.83 33.97 -17.47
CA GLU A 28 -12.54 33.29 -17.53
C GLU A 28 -11.99 32.97 -16.12
N ILE A 29 -12.13 33.90 -15.16
CA ILE A 29 -11.74 33.70 -13.77
C ILE A 29 -12.63 32.62 -13.11
N ALA A 30 -13.95 32.64 -13.38
CA ALA A 30 -14.86 31.62 -12.85
C ALA A 30 -14.56 30.22 -13.39
N VAL A 31 -14.18 30.09 -14.67
CA VAL A 31 -13.77 28.80 -15.27
C VAL A 31 -12.46 28.31 -14.69
N LEU A 32 -11.46 29.20 -14.49
CA LEU A 32 -10.18 28.84 -13.86
C LEU A 32 -10.34 28.40 -12.41
N VAL A 33 -11.21 29.05 -11.64
CA VAL A 33 -11.51 28.65 -10.25
C VAL A 33 -12.25 27.31 -10.22
N PHE A 34 -13.17 27.06 -11.16
CA PHE A 34 -13.90 25.79 -11.25
C PHE A 34 -13.00 24.62 -11.63
N PHE A 35 -12.02 24.80 -12.53
CA PHE A 35 -11.01 23.80 -12.88
C PHE A 35 -10.02 23.54 -11.74
N SER A 36 -9.67 24.55 -10.94
CA SER A 36 -8.76 24.35 -9.80
C SER A 36 -9.44 23.62 -8.62
N THR A 37 -10.76 23.67 -8.49
CA THR A 37 -11.49 22.90 -7.45
C THR A 37 -11.74 21.45 -7.83
N LEU A 38 -11.75 21.11 -9.12
CA LEU A 38 -11.87 19.74 -9.61
C LEU A 38 -10.58 18.91 -9.46
N ALA A 39 -9.43 19.56 -9.36
CA ALA A 39 -8.12 18.87 -9.24
C ALA A 39 -7.79 18.35 -7.83
N SER A 40 -8.66 18.50 -6.82
CA SER A 40 -8.32 18.23 -5.42
C SER A 40 -9.21 17.25 -4.68
N SER A 41 -10.13 16.55 -5.34
CA SER A 41 -10.75 15.37 -4.75
C SER A 41 -9.98 14.11 -5.16
N GLN A 42 -8.72 13.99 -4.73
CA GLN A 42 -8.12 12.67 -4.63
C GLN A 42 -9.09 11.83 -3.79
N ASP A 43 -9.64 10.79 -4.41
CA ASP A 43 -10.52 9.87 -3.72
C ASP A 43 -9.76 9.34 -2.50
N ARG A 44 -10.11 9.83 -1.31
CA ARG A 44 -9.45 9.46 -0.04
C ARG A 44 -9.56 7.96 0.25
N ASN A 45 -10.36 7.25 -0.54
CA ASN A 45 -10.50 5.81 -0.52
C ASN A 45 -9.59 5.09 -1.52
N ALA A 46 -8.91 5.79 -2.43
CA ALA A 46 -8.03 5.17 -3.40
C ALA A 46 -6.78 4.61 -2.73
N TYR A 47 -6.33 3.46 -3.20
CA TYR A 47 -5.04 2.93 -2.84
C TYR A 47 -3.93 3.79 -3.43
N ARG A 48 -3.01 4.25 -2.59
CA ARG A 48 -1.81 4.97 -2.99
C ARG A 48 -0.68 3.96 -3.24
N PRO A 49 -0.06 3.95 -4.43
CA PRO A 49 1.07 3.08 -4.68
C PRO A 49 2.24 3.37 -3.72
N LEU A 50 2.82 2.32 -3.15
CA LEU A 50 4.06 2.36 -2.39
C LEU A 50 5.25 1.91 -3.26
N PHE A 51 5.00 1.00 -4.21
CA PHE A 51 5.92 0.62 -5.26
C PHE A 51 5.46 1.25 -6.59
N ASN A 52 6.38 1.83 -7.33
CA ASN A 52 6.11 2.62 -8.54
C ASN A 52 6.34 1.85 -9.86
N GLY A 53 6.77 0.58 -9.78
CA GLY A 53 7.08 -0.26 -10.94
C GLY A 53 8.38 0.08 -11.66
N ARG A 54 9.20 1.02 -11.14
CA ARG A 54 10.39 1.53 -11.85
C ARG A 54 11.67 1.43 -11.03
N ASP A 55 11.60 1.77 -9.75
CA ASP A 55 12.73 1.81 -8.83
C ASP A 55 12.28 1.54 -7.38
N LEU A 56 13.26 1.41 -6.49
CA LEU A 56 13.03 1.20 -5.06
C LEU A 56 12.92 2.51 -4.25
N SER A 57 12.48 3.60 -4.86
CA SER A 57 12.30 4.89 -4.17
C SER A 57 11.33 4.77 -2.99
N GLY A 58 11.83 5.06 -1.79
CA GLY A 58 11.07 4.91 -0.54
C GLY A 58 11.17 3.52 0.09
N TRP A 59 11.98 2.63 -0.48
CA TRP A 59 12.28 1.32 0.04
C TRP A 59 13.77 1.17 0.35
N GLN A 60 14.11 0.30 1.29
CA GLN A 60 15.48 -0.05 1.62
C GLN A 60 15.60 -1.56 1.79
N GLN A 61 16.64 -2.14 1.23
CA GLN A 61 16.98 -3.56 1.37
C GLN A 61 17.87 -3.79 2.60
N VAL A 62 17.65 -4.93 3.27
CA VAL A 62 18.45 -5.41 4.41
C VAL A 62 18.68 -6.91 4.24
N GLY A 63 19.90 -7.37 4.48
CA GLY A 63 20.29 -8.76 4.33
C GLY A 63 20.93 -9.05 2.97
N PRO A 64 21.40 -10.30 2.76
CA PRO A 64 22.09 -10.72 1.53
C PRO A 64 21.15 -10.94 0.33
N GLY A 65 19.85 -11.21 0.58
CA GLY A 65 18.84 -11.35 -0.47
C GLY A 65 18.47 -10.01 -1.09
N LYS A 66 18.00 -10.04 -2.34
CA LYS A 66 17.72 -8.86 -3.14
C LYS A 66 16.27 -8.87 -3.63
N PHE A 67 15.77 -7.67 -3.90
CA PHE A 67 14.58 -7.45 -4.71
C PHE A 67 15.02 -6.74 -5.99
N ALA A 68 14.92 -7.45 -7.11
CA ALA A 68 15.15 -6.90 -8.44
C ALA A 68 13.85 -6.33 -9.02
N ILE A 69 13.99 -5.50 -10.05
CA ILE A 69 12.84 -5.03 -10.83
C ILE A 69 12.99 -5.60 -12.24
N GLU A 70 11.99 -6.40 -12.63
CA GLU A 70 11.91 -7.07 -13.93
C GLU A 70 10.55 -6.77 -14.53
N ASP A 71 10.49 -6.14 -15.68
CA ASP A 71 9.24 -5.78 -16.39
C ASP A 71 8.21 -5.03 -15.53
N GLY A 72 8.69 -4.15 -14.64
CA GLY A 72 7.82 -3.39 -13.73
C GLY A 72 7.34 -4.15 -12.50
N LEU A 73 7.82 -5.36 -12.28
CA LEU A 73 7.53 -6.22 -11.14
C LEU A 73 8.71 -6.24 -10.16
N LEU A 74 8.44 -6.34 -8.86
CA LEU A 74 9.46 -6.75 -7.90
C LEU A 74 9.62 -8.26 -7.96
N LYS A 75 10.85 -8.74 -7.93
CA LYS A 75 11.22 -10.15 -7.92
C LYS A 75 12.20 -10.42 -6.78
N THR A 76 11.94 -11.48 -6.00
CA THR A 76 12.88 -11.93 -4.96
C THR A 76 14.03 -12.72 -5.58
N GLU A 77 15.27 -12.49 -5.10
CA GLU A 77 16.48 -13.19 -5.58
C GLU A 77 17.47 -13.45 -4.44
N GLY A 78 18.11 -14.61 -4.48
CA GLY A 78 19.25 -14.95 -3.62
C GLY A 78 18.87 -15.40 -2.23
N GLY A 79 19.54 -14.86 -1.21
CA GLY A 79 19.45 -15.29 0.18
C GLY A 79 18.31 -14.63 0.96
N MET A 80 18.36 -14.79 2.29
CA MET A 80 17.40 -14.11 3.17
C MET A 80 17.52 -12.59 3.03
N GLY A 81 16.40 -11.93 2.80
CA GLY A 81 16.35 -10.48 2.60
C GLY A 81 15.04 -9.87 3.07
N LEU A 82 15.10 -8.59 3.30
CA LEU A 82 13.99 -7.75 3.66
C LEU A 82 14.01 -6.48 2.80
N LEU A 83 12.90 -6.18 2.14
CA LEU A 83 12.65 -4.89 1.51
C LEU A 83 11.61 -4.14 2.33
N TRP A 84 11.99 -3.09 3.08
CA TRP A 84 11.07 -2.37 3.94
C TRP A 84 10.79 -0.94 3.45
N TYR A 85 9.54 -0.47 3.65
CA TYR A 85 9.09 0.86 3.27
C TYR A 85 9.48 1.89 4.33
N THR A 86 10.29 2.88 3.94
CA THR A 86 10.99 3.78 4.89
C THR A 86 10.22 5.05 5.23
N ARG A 87 9.19 5.42 4.44
CA ARG A 87 8.61 6.76 4.49
C ARG A 87 7.60 6.96 5.61
N GLU A 88 6.91 5.91 6.06
CA GLU A 88 5.88 6.02 7.10
C GLU A 88 5.59 4.70 7.79
N LYS A 89 5.00 4.78 8.98
CA LYS A 89 4.41 3.65 9.73
C LYS A 89 2.91 3.58 9.48
N PHE A 90 2.36 2.37 9.54
CA PHE A 90 0.95 2.06 9.33
C PHE A 90 0.34 1.52 10.63
N GLY A 91 -0.80 2.09 11.06
CA GLY A 91 -1.56 1.66 12.26
C GLY A 91 -3.07 1.72 12.06
N HIS A 92 -3.52 2.52 11.08
CA HIS A 92 -4.91 2.62 10.61
C HIS A 92 -4.89 2.65 9.08
N ALA A 93 -4.70 1.49 8.46
CA ALA A 93 -4.58 1.39 7.01
C ALA A 93 -4.91 -0.03 6.52
N THR A 94 -5.27 -0.13 5.24
CA THR A 94 -5.24 -1.39 4.50
C THR A 94 -4.04 -1.36 3.55
N ILE A 95 -3.18 -2.35 3.68
CA ILE A 95 -2.07 -2.62 2.75
C ILE A 95 -2.57 -3.65 1.75
N ARG A 96 -2.39 -3.36 0.46
CA ARG A 96 -2.74 -4.26 -0.63
C ARG A 96 -1.48 -4.71 -1.34
N VAL A 97 -1.35 -6.01 -1.49
CA VAL A 97 -0.22 -6.66 -2.16
C VAL A 97 -0.76 -7.60 -3.22
N VAL A 98 -0.28 -7.45 -4.46
CA VAL A 98 -0.57 -8.38 -5.55
C VAL A 98 0.70 -9.14 -5.87
N PHE A 99 0.66 -10.46 -5.67
CA PHE A 99 1.84 -11.33 -5.76
C PHE A 99 1.55 -12.60 -6.54
N LYS A 100 2.62 -13.29 -6.93
CA LYS A 100 2.56 -14.55 -7.67
C LYS A 100 3.69 -15.47 -7.20
N LEU A 101 3.35 -16.68 -6.77
CA LEU A 101 4.30 -17.76 -6.49
C LEU A 101 4.72 -18.43 -7.81
N THR A 102 5.99 -18.82 -7.92
CA THR A 102 6.53 -19.51 -9.10
C THR A 102 6.62 -21.01 -8.91
N SER A 103 6.60 -21.49 -7.66
CA SER A 103 6.62 -22.90 -7.30
C SER A 103 5.85 -23.15 -5.99
N THR A 104 5.61 -24.40 -5.66
CA THR A 104 5.00 -24.84 -4.38
C THR A 104 5.92 -24.62 -3.18
N GLU A 105 7.23 -24.56 -3.42
CA GLU A 105 8.25 -24.30 -2.41
C GLU A 105 8.57 -22.81 -2.26
N ALA A 106 7.95 -21.94 -3.09
CA ALA A 106 8.18 -20.51 -3.00
C ALA A 106 7.59 -19.96 -1.70
N ASP A 107 8.42 -19.20 -0.98
CA ASP A 107 8.19 -18.67 0.35
C ASP A 107 8.53 -17.18 0.39
N SER A 108 7.65 -16.41 0.98
CA SER A 108 7.78 -14.97 1.19
C SER A 108 6.80 -14.52 2.27
N GLY A 109 6.75 -13.23 2.55
CA GLY A 109 5.82 -12.67 3.52
C GLY A 109 5.68 -11.15 3.39
N VAL A 110 4.59 -10.64 3.95
CA VAL A 110 4.41 -9.21 4.15
C VAL A 110 4.59 -8.91 5.63
N PHE A 111 5.70 -8.29 5.98
CA PHE A 111 5.92 -7.84 7.35
C PHE A 111 5.09 -6.60 7.65
N ILE A 112 4.46 -6.60 8.82
CA ILE A 112 3.70 -5.48 9.37
C ILE A 112 4.16 -5.15 10.79
N ARG A 113 3.85 -3.95 11.26
CA ARG A 113 4.15 -3.51 12.64
C ARG A 113 5.64 -3.59 12.99
N ILE A 114 6.54 -3.41 12.04
CA ILE A 114 7.97 -3.30 12.30
C ILE A 114 8.21 -2.04 13.15
N PRO A 115 8.64 -2.18 14.43
CA PRO A 115 8.59 -1.06 15.37
C PRO A 115 9.64 0.01 15.10
N GLN A 116 10.77 -0.36 14.51
CA GLN A 116 11.91 0.52 14.24
C GLN A 116 12.61 0.13 12.94
N LYS A 117 13.55 0.95 12.49
CA LYS A 117 14.39 0.63 11.32
C LYS A 117 15.04 -0.74 11.48
N PRO A 118 14.81 -1.68 10.53
CA PRO A 118 15.44 -3.00 10.57
C PRO A 118 16.95 -2.91 10.36
N THR A 119 17.69 -3.68 11.14
CA THR A 119 19.15 -3.85 11.00
C THR A 119 19.52 -5.22 10.42
N GLU A 120 18.58 -6.15 10.46
CA GLU A 120 18.72 -7.52 9.96
C GLU A 120 17.38 -8.02 9.39
N PRO A 121 17.38 -8.95 8.44
CA PRO A 121 16.15 -9.39 7.78
C PRO A 121 15.20 -10.17 8.70
N TRP A 122 15.70 -10.79 9.77
CA TRP A 122 14.90 -11.55 10.75
C TRP A 122 14.21 -10.69 11.81
N MET A 123 14.60 -9.43 11.96
CA MET A 123 14.04 -8.57 12.99
C MET A 123 12.51 -8.46 12.94
N PRO A 124 11.86 -8.37 11.76
CA PRO A 124 10.41 -8.26 11.68
C PRO A 124 9.66 -9.49 12.21
N ILE A 125 10.19 -10.70 12.01
CA ILE A 125 9.61 -11.95 12.56
C ILE A 125 9.56 -11.88 14.07
N ASN A 126 10.62 -11.38 14.70
CA ASN A 126 10.75 -11.33 16.16
C ASN A 126 10.03 -10.16 16.81
N LYS A 127 9.90 -9.00 16.13
CA LYS A 127 9.40 -7.75 16.72
C LYS A 127 8.17 -7.15 16.03
N GLY A 128 7.84 -7.60 14.85
CA GLY A 128 6.62 -7.30 14.11
C GLY A 128 5.79 -8.56 13.92
N TYR A 129 5.03 -8.60 12.84
CA TYR A 129 4.33 -9.79 12.36
C TYR A 129 4.64 -10.03 10.90
N GLU A 130 4.66 -11.28 10.52
CA GLU A 130 4.67 -11.74 9.14
C GLU A 130 3.26 -12.19 8.74
N VAL A 131 2.73 -11.63 7.68
CA VAL A 131 1.58 -12.18 6.98
C VAL A 131 2.12 -13.04 5.86
N GLU A 132 1.91 -14.34 6.00
CA GLU A 132 2.53 -15.41 5.22
C GLU A 132 2.17 -15.36 3.73
N ILE A 133 3.14 -15.69 2.89
CA ILE A 133 2.99 -15.96 1.45
C ILE A 133 3.70 -17.29 1.14
N GLY A 134 2.97 -18.40 1.19
CA GLY A 134 3.45 -19.73 0.88
C GLY A 134 2.29 -20.70 0.74
N ASP A 135 2.43 -21.71 -0.13
CA ASP A 135 1.38 -22.73 -0.33
C ASP A 135 1.60 -23.94 0.60
N TRP A 136 1.71 -23.69 1.89
CA TRP A 136 1.98 -24.72 2.89
C TRP A 136 0.68 -25.42 3.36
N PRO A 137 0.73 -26.72 3.69
CA PRO A 137 -0.44 -27.48 4.15
C PRO A 137 -0.88 -27.15 5.57
N ASP A 138 -0.03 -26.52 6.39
CA ASP A 138 -0.36 -26.16 7.78
C ASP A 138 -1.18 -24.87 7.87
N ASP A 139 -2.24 -24.90 8.71
CA ASP A 139 -3.16 -23.78 8.92
C ASP A 139 -2.53 -22.56 9.61
N TYR A 140 -1.35 -22.67 10.18
CA TYR A 140 -0.63 -21.60 10.87
C TYR A 140 0.54 -21.02 10.07
N SER A 141 0.81 -21.59 8.88
CA SER A 141 1.89 -21.16 7.98
C SER A 141 1.47 -21.02 6.52
N CYS A 142 0.17 -21.08 6.21
CA CYS A 142 -0.31 -20.88 4.85
C CYS A 142 -0.57 -19.40 4.53
N THR A 143 -0.66 -19.07 3.25
CA THR A 143 -0.86 -17.70 2.77
C THR A 143 -2.02 -16.97 3.47
N GLY A 144 -1.72 -15.79 3.97
CA GLY A 144 -2.66 -14.86 4.59
C GLY A 144 -2.84 -15.02 6.09
N VAL A 145 -2.22 -16.01 6.73
CA VAL A 145 -2.17 -16.07 8.19
C VAL A 145 -1.12 -15.12 8.75
N ILE A 146 -1.27 -14.68 9.99
CA ILE A 146 -0.14 -14.14 10.75
C ILE A 146 0.67 -15.35 11.20
N TYR A 147 1.84 -15.51 10.55
CA TYR A 147 2.70 -16.68 10.70
C TYR A 147 2.83 -17.12 12.16
N THR A 148 2.39 -18.35 12.46
CA THR A 148 2.34 -18.99 13.77
C THR A 148 1.44 -18.34 14.83
N PHE A 149 0.81 -17.19 14.55
CA PHE A 149 -0.09 -16.51 15.51
C PHE A 149 -1.56 -16.73 15.21
N SER A 150 -1.95 -16.85 13.94
CA SER A 150 -3.36 -17.03 13.57
C SER A 150 -3.58 -18.30 12.76
N LYS A 151 -4.69 -18.99 13.05
CA LYS A 151 -5.14 -20.12 12.24
C LYS A 151 -5.90 -19.61 11.03
N ALA A 152 -5.68 -20.20 9.86
CA ALA A 152 -6.42 -19.89 8.65
C ALA A 152 -7.92 -20.18 8.81
N LEU A 153 -8.77 -19.20 8.48
CA LEU A 153 -10.22 -19.35 8.38
C LEU A 153 -10.63 -19.95 7.03
N ALA A 154 -9.81 -19.78 6.00
CA ALA A 154 -9.98 -20.30 4.66
C ALA A 154 -8.63 -20.30 3.93
N ARG A 155 -8.53 -21.04 2.80
CA ARG A 155 -7.33 -21.14 1.96
C ARG A 155 -7.65 -20.82 0.49
N PRO A 156 -7.96 -19.57 0.15
CA PRO A 156 -8.37 -19.19 -1.21
C PRO A 156 -7.18 -18.84 -2.12
N ILE A 157 -5.99 -19.42 -1.87
CA ILE A 157 -4.84 -19.22 -2.73
C ILE A 157 -5.13 -19.81 -4.12
N LYS A 158 -4.70 -19.12 -5.16
CA LYS A 158 -4.82 -19.57 -6.55
C LYS A 158 -3.66 -20.48 -6.93
N PRO A 159 -3.81 -21.28 -8.00
CA PRO A 159 -2.74 -22.13 -8.51
C PRO A 159 -1.43 -21.38 -8.75
N ILE A 160 -0.32 -22.12 -8.67
CA ILE A 160 1.02 -21.59 -8.95
C ILE A 160 1.05 -20.93 -10.32
N GLY A 161 1.70 -19.77 -10.40
CA GLY A 161 1.78 -18.94 -11.62
C GLY A 161 0.64 -17.94 -11.77
N GLU A 162 -0.41 -18.00 -10.94
CA GLU A 162 -1.50 -17.03 -10.95
C GLU A 162 -1.30 -15.89 -9.96
N TRP A 163 -1.85 -14.71 -10.30
CA TRP A 163 -1.80 -13.53 -9.45
C TRP A 163 -2.81 -13.62 -8.31
N ASN A 164 -2.31 -13.49 -7.08
CA ASN A 164 -3.11 -13.39 -5.87
C ASN A 164 -3.17 -11.94 -5.39
N THR A 165 -4.30 -11.55 -4.79
CA THR A 165 -4.48 -10.24 -4.16
C THR A 165 -4.69 -10.43 -2.66
N MET A 166 -3.79 -9.87 -1.86
CA MET A 166 -3.87 -9.85 -0.41
C MET A 166 -4.17 -8.43 0.07
N GLU A 167 -5.16 -8.28 0.96
CA GLU A 167 -5.50 -7.02 1.63
C GLU A 167 -5.35 -7.20 3.14
N ILE A 168 -4.39 -6.49 3.73
CA ILE A 168 -4.05 -6.54 5.16
C ILE A 168 -4.56 -5.26 5.80
N THR A 169 -5.62 -5.34 6.58
CA THR A 169 -6.15 -4.22 7.35
C THR A 169 -5.55 -4.21 8.74
N ILE A 170 -4.84 -3.15 9.08
CA ILE A 170 -4.29 -2.86 10.40
C ILE A 170 -5.17 -1.77 11.01
N ASP A 171 -5.88 -2.08 12.10
CA ASP A 171 -6.77 -1.15 12.80
C ASP A 171 -6.49 -1.19 14.31
N GLY A 172 -5.52 -0.39 14.75
CA GLY A 172 -5.02 -0.44 16.11
C GLY A 172 -4.58 -1.85 16.49
N PRO A 173 -5.19 -2.49 17.52
CA PRO A 173 -4.83 -3.84 17.95
C PRO A 173 -5.36 -4.95 17.04
N LYS A 174 -6.19 -4.63 16.04
CA LYS A 174 -6.79 -5.61 15.15
C LYS A 174 -6.03 -5.71 13.83
N THR A 175 -5.88 -6.95 13.32
CA THR A 175 -5.36 -7.25 11.98
C THR A 175 -6.31 -8.21 11.29
N VAL A 176 -6.82 -7.82 10.13
CA VAL A 176 -7.71 -8.64 9.29
C VAL A 176 -7.05 -8.82 7.93
N VAL A 177 -7.00 -10.07 7.44
CA VAL A 177 -6.44 -10.37 6.12
C VAL A 177 -7.50 -11.00 5.24
N TYR A 178 -7.64 -10.44 4.05
CA TYR A 178 -8.38 -11.02 2.94
C TYR A 178 -7.41 -11.47 1.86
N LEU A 179 -7.59 -12.67 1.36
CA LEU A 179 -6.89 -13.21 0.19
C LEU A 179 -7.93 -13.50 -0.90
N ASN A 180 -7.74 -12.89 -2.08
CA ASN A 180 -8.66 -13.03 -3.21
C ASN A 180 -10.14 -12.75 -2.83
N GLY A 181 -10.37 -11.79 -1.93
CA GLY A 181 -11.69 -11.40 -1.45
C GLY A 181 -12.28 -12.27 -0.34
N VAL A 182 -11.58 -13.34 0.08
CA VAL A 182 -12.02 -14.24 1.17
C VAL A 182 -11.22 -13.95 2.44
N LYS A 183 -11.90 -13.84 3.58
CA LYS A 183 -11.24 -13.61 4.87
C LYS A 183 -10.45 -14.86 5.30
N VAL A 184 -9.14 -14.68 5.51
CA VAL A 184 -8.22 -15.72 5.99
C VAL A 184 -7.88 -15.52 7.46
N THR A 185 -7.70 -14.28 7.90
CA THR A 185 -7.30 -13.95 9.27
C THR A 185 -8.19 -12.88 9.88
N ASP A 186 -8.54 -13.05 11.15
CA ASP A 186 -9.17 -12.04 12.02
C ASP A 186 -8.48 -12.14 13.39
N TYR A 187 -7.38 -11.39 13.56
CA TYR A 187 -6.51 -11.46 14.72
C TYR A 187 -6.60 -10.19 15.57
N ARG A 188 -6.59 -10.34 16.90
CA ARG A 188 -6.49 -9.23 17.84
C ARG A 188 -5.32 -9.46 18.79
N GLU A 189 -4.56 -8.40 19.04
CA GLU A 189 -3.47 -8.41 20.03
C GLU A 189 -3.93 -8.95 21.38
N GLY A 190 -3.08 -9.81 21.96
CA GLY A 190 -3.33 -10.42 23.27
C GLY A 190 -4.26 -11.63 23.26
N GLN A 191 -4.81 -12.04 22.10
CA GLN A 191 -5.52 -13.31 22.03
C GLN A 191 -4.56 -14.50 22.23
N PRO A 192 -5.03 -15.65 22.77
CA PRO A 192 -4.21 -16.83 22.91
C PRO A 192 -3.63 -17.29 21.57
N VAL A 193 -2.34 -17.61 21.57
CA VAL A 193 -1.62 -18.20 20.43
C VAL A 193 -1.24 -19.62 20.77
N PRO A 194 -1.30 -20.57 19.82
CA PRO A 194 -0.90 -21.93 20.06
C PRO A 194 0.60 -22.01 20.39
N PRO A 195 1.02 -23.05 21.15
CA PRO A 195 2.43 -23.35 21.31
C PRO A 195 3.06 -23.58 19.94
N ARG A 196 4.17 -22.93 19.68
CA ARG A 196 4.86 -23.03 18.39
C ARG A 196 5.49 -24.40 18.18
N ARG A 197 5.39 -24.87 16.96
CA ARG A 197 6.14 -25.99 16.43
C ARG A 197 6.95 -25.44 15.26
N GLY A 198 8.27 -25.30 15.38
CA GLY A 198 9.06 -24.85 14.25
C GLY A 198 10.53 -24.72 14.52
N GLU A 199 11.32 -24.90 13.50
CA GLU A 199 12.77 -24.75 13.47
C GLU A 199 13.15 -23.28 13.60
N GLY A 200 14.18 -22.96 14.38
CA GLY A 200 14.85 -21.67 14.31
C GLY A 200 14.47 -20.59 15.29
N GLY A 201 14.07 -20.95 16.49
CA GLY A 201 13.86 -19.98 17.59
C GLY A 201 12.48 -19.31 17.50
N GLU A 202 11.73 -19.40 18.58
CA GLU A 202 10.38 -18.87 18.66
C GLU A 202 10.41 -17.34 18.64
N PRO A 203 9.68 -16.66 17.72
CA PRO A 203 9.41 -15.26 17.91
C PRO A 203 8.74 -15.07 19.27
N GLN A 204 9.18 -14.10 20.03
CA GLN A 204 8.61 -13.81 21.33
C GLN A 204 7.10 -13.63 21.23
N ALA A 205 6.32 -14.29 22.07
CA ALA A 205 4.89 -14.05 22.16
C ALA A 205 4.59 -12.56 22.33
N GLY A 206 3.56 -12.05 21.58
CA GLY A 206 3.15 -10.63 21.60
C GLY A 206 2.84 -10.09 22.97
N PRO A 207 2.33 -8.87 23.16
CA PRO A 207 1.79 -8.00 22.12
C PRO A 207 2.85 -7.25 21.29
N ARG A 208 2.50 -6.90 20.06
CA ARG A 208 3.30 -6.05 19.18
C ARG A 208 2.79 -4.61 19.19
N GLU A 209 3.62 -3.69 18.72
CA GLU A 209 3.20 -2.31 18.50
C GLU A 209 1.96 -2.23 17.59
N VAL A 210 1.02 -1.33 17.90
CA VAL A 210 -0.21 -1.16 17.11
C VAL A 210 0.03 -0.49 15.77
N SER A 211 1.21 0.10 15.57
CA SER A 211 1.66 0.69 14.31
C SER A 211 3.14 0.37 14.05
N GLY A 212 3.52 0.30 12.78
CA GLY A 212 4.92 0.05 12.42
C GLY A 212 5.14 0.19 10.92
N TYR A 213 6.41 0.06 10.52
CA TYR A 213 6.75 -0.05 9.12
C TYR A 213 6.25 -1.37 8.54
N ILE A 214 6.19 -1.44 7.21
CA ILE A 214 5.91 -2.66 6.46
C ILE A 214 7.14 -3.08 5.65
N GLY A 215 7.19 -4.35 5.28
CA GLY A 215 8.24 -4.89 4.42
C GLY A 215 7.77 -6.12 3.68
N LEU A 216 8.60 -6.56 2.74
CA LEU A 216 8.45 -7.81 2.00
C LEU A 216 9.63 -8.70 2.32
N GLN A 217 9.37 -9.99 2.54
CA GLN A 217 10.40 -10.99 2.78
C GLN A 217 10.96 -11.50 1.45
N ASN A 218 12.26 -11.77 1.41
CA ASN A 218 12.89 -12.66 0.45
C ASN A 218 13.44 -13.86 1.21
N HIS A 219 12.82 -15.02 1.00
CA HIS A 219 13.28 -16.28 1.62
C HIS A 219 14.30 -16.97 0.69
N PRO A 220 15.37 -17.59 1.23
CA PRO A 220 16.38 -18.26 0.42
C PRO A 220 15.78 -19.35 -0.47
N GLY A 221 16.18 -19.34 -1.75
CA GLY A 221 15.72 -20.33 -2.73
C GLY A 221 14.32 -20.10 -3.28
N SER A 222 13.64 -19.03 -2.85
CA SER A 222 12.30 -18.68 -3.30
C SER A 222 12.32 -17.61 -4.38
N GLU A 223 11.43 -17.76 -5.37
CA GLU A 223 11.17 -16.74 -6.37
C GLU A 223 9.69 -16.35 -6.30
N VAL A 224 9.44 -15.11 -5.90
CA VAL A 224 8.11 -14.52 -5.79
C VAL A 224 8.08 -13.18 -6.52
N TYR A 225 7.05 -12.95 -7.31
CA TYR A 225 6.83 -11.68 -7.98
C TYR A 225 5.78 -10.85 -7.28
N PHE A 226 6.01 -9.54 -7.17
CA PHE A 226 5.04 -8.57 -6.67
C PHE A 226 4.73 -7.55 -7.76
N LYS A 227 3.46 -7.45 -8.11
CA LYS A 227 2.95 -6.53 -9.13
C LYS A 227 2.51 -5.19 -8.53
N GLU A 228 1.98 -5.22 -7.30
CA GLU A 228 1.47 -4.05 -6.60
C GLU A 228 1.80 -4.15 -5.11
N VAL A 229 2.28 -3.05 -4.55
CA VAL A 229 2.26 -2.78 -3.11
C VAL A 229 1.70 -1.39 -2.95
N SER A 230 0.56 -1.29 -2.30
CA SER A 230 -0.17 -0.03 -2.14
C SER A 230 -0.83 0.05 -0.76
N ALA A 231 -1.20 1.25 -0.33
CA ALA A 231 -1.84 1.47 0.95
C ALA A 231 -3.02 2.44 0.83
N ARG A 232 -4.04 2.20 1.65
CA ARG A 232 -5.19 3.07 1.85
C ARG A 232 -5.38 3.31 3.34
N ARG A 233 -5.52 4.57 3.76
CA ARG A 233 -5.86 4.89 5.17
C ARG A 233 -7.29 4.48 5.47
N LEU A 234 -7.54 3.97 6.67
CA LEU A 234 -8.90 3.79 7.19
C LEU A 234 -9.49 5.15 7.56
N ARG A 235 -10.81 5.23 7.54
CA ARG A 235 -11.58 6.42 7.96
C ARG A 235 -11.79 6.43 9.45
#